data_270ea858f326acccf2b2da1f86292e80
#
_entry.id   270ea858f326acccf2b2da1f86292e80
#
_cell.length_a   1.000
_cell.length_b   1.000
_cell.length_c   1.000
_cell.angle_alpha   90.00
_cell.angle_beta   90.00
_cell.angle_gamma   90.00
#
_symmetry.space_group_name_H-M   'P 1'
#
loop_
_entity.id
_entity.type
_entity.pdbx_description
1 polymer ?
#
loop_
_entity_poly.entity_id
_entity_poly.type
_entity_poly.pdbx_seq_one_letter_code
_entity_poly.pdbx_strand_id
1 'polypeptide(L)'
;MKTVAPMQQLTRLAEVMIQGSLSETTRTCGRQGCRCQRGERHGPHTYLTLRTPEGRSSSCYVPPAERPRVVKGIAAWQRFWKIATKLAAHNRAAIGGTTARKARTTTRTRRHAG
;
A
#
# COMPACT_ATOMS: atom_id res chain seq x y z
N MET A 1 -2.87 -2.18 27.26
CA MET A 1 -3.60 -2.01 25.99
C MET A 1 -4.67 -3.06 25.84
N LYS A 2 -5.87 -2.62 25.58
CA LYS A 2 -6.95 -3.54 25.30
C LYS A 2 -6.90 -3.95 23.85
N THR A 3 -7.11 -5.21 23.59
CA THR A 3 -7.01 -5.73 22.22
C THR A 3 -8.34 -5.77 21.49
N VAL A 4 -9.47 -5.67 22.21
CA VAL A 4 -10.78 -5.81 21.57
C VAL A 4 -11.04 -4.69 20.56
N ALA A 5 -10.86 -3.44 20.97
CA ALA A 5 -11.13 -2.31 20.08
C ALA A 5 -10.19 -2.31 18.85
N PRO A 6 -8.88 -2.51 19.03
CA PRO A 6 -8.00 -2.62 17.86
C PRO A 6 -8.37 -3.79 16.95
N MET A 7 -8.77 -4.92 17.53
CA MET A 7 -9.15 -6.07 16.72
C MET A 7 -10.39 -5.79 15.88
N GLN A 8 -11.37 -5.12 16.48
CA GLN A 8 -12.56 -4.74 15.73
C GLN A 8 -12.22 -3.79 14.59
N GLN A 9 -11.32 -2.86 14.85
CA GLN A 9 -10.89 -1.92 13.83
C GLN A 9 -10.16 -2.65 12.70
N LEU A 10 -9.30 -3.60 13.05
CA LEU A 10 -8.61 -4.39 12.03
C LEU A 10 -9.59 -5.13 11.14
N THR A 11 -10.64 -5.69 11.75
CA THR A 11 -11.64 -6.41 11.00
C THR A 11 -12.32 -5.52 9.96
N ARG A 12 -12.69 -4.31 10.37
CA ARG A 12 -13.34 -3.40 9.46
C ARG A 12 -12.40 -2.95 8.33
N LEU A 13 -11.15 -2.67 8.67
CA LEU A 13 -10.18 -2.26 7.67
C LEU A 13 -9.90 -3.39 6.69
N ALA A 14 -9.86 -4.62 7.18
CA ALA A 14 -9.56 -5.77 6.34
C ALA A 14 -10.57 -5.97 5.23
N GLU A 15 -11.79 -5.49 5.43
CA GLU A 15 -12.82 -5.66 4.42
C GLU A 15 -12.60 -4.81 3.17
N VAL A 16 -11.84 -3.72 3.32
CA VAL A 16 -11.68 -2.77 2.20
C VAL A 16 -10.24 -2.50 1.84
N MET A 17 -9.29 -2.99 2.61
CA MET A 17 -7.89 -2.62 2.40
C MET A 17 -7.34 -3.14 1.09
N ILE A 18 -6.50 -2.32 0.47
CA ILE A 18 -5.84 -2.66 -0.78
C ILE A 18 -4.36 -2.33 -0.61
N GLN A 19 -3.50 -3.28 -0.92
CA GLN A 19 -2.07 -3.08 -0.84
C GLN A 19 -1.55 -2.62 -2.19
N GLY A 20 -0.79 -1.54 -2.20
CA GLY A 20 -0.22 -1.06 -3.43
C GLY A 20 -0.04 0.44 -3.40
N SER A 21 0.37 0.97 -4.53
CA SER A 21 0.51 2.40 -4.69
C SER A 21 -0.04 2.82 -6.04
N LEU A 22 -0.56 4.03 -6.09
CA LEU A 22 -1.13 4.57 -7.32
C LEU A 22 -0.09 5.38 -8.06
N SER A 23 -0.14 5.28 -9.36
CA SER A 23 0.67 6.12 -10.24
C SER A 23 -0.20 6.56 -11.40
N GLU A 24 0.14 7.70 -11.95
CA GLU A 24 -0.55 8.22 -13.12
C GLU A 24 0.43 8.36 -14.25
N THR A 25 0.02 7.91 -15.42
CA THR A 25 0.86 7.99 -16.59
C THR A 25 0.07 8.59 -17.75
N THR A 26 0.78 9.31 -18.59
CA THR A 26 0.26 9.75 -19.88
C THR A 26 1.16 9.16 -20.95
N ARG A 27 0.59 8.96 -22.11
CA ARG A 27 1.39 8.40 -23.19
C ARG A 27 0.82 8.80 -24.53
N THR A 28 1.64 8.69 -25.55
CA THR A 28 1.20 8.85 -26.92
C THR A 28 0.88 7.46 -27.46
N CYS A 29 -0.13 7.39 -28.31
CA CYS A 29 -0.46 6.15 -28.97
C CYS A 29 0.31 6.10 -30.31
N GLY A 30 0.34 4.95 -30.92
CA GLY A 30 1.00 4.82 -32.20
C GLY A 30 0.15 5.24 -33.38
N ARG A 31 -1.05 5.72 -33.11
CA ARG A 31 -1.98 6.05 -34.18
C ARG A 31 -1.63 7.36 -34.84
N GLN A 32 -1.46 7.32 -36.14
CA GLN A 32 -1.14 8.51 -36.89
C GLN A 32 -2.36 9.44 -36.91
N GLY A 33 -2.10 10.74 -36.81
CA GLY A 33 -3.18 11.72 -36.81
C GLY A 33 -3.89 11.89 -35.49
N CYS A 34 -3.50 11.13 -34.48
CA CYS A 34 -4.07 11.31 -33.16
C CYS A 34 -3.54 12.59 -32.53
N ARG A 35 -4.37 13.20 -31.66
CA ARG A 35 -3.98 14.44 -31.01
C ARG A 35 -2.72 14.30 -30.17
N CYS A 36 -2.45 13.11 -29.65
CA CYS A 36 -1.25 12.91 -28.87
C CYS A 36 0.01 13.13 -29.69
N GLN A 37 -0.08 13.04 -30.99
CA GLN A 37 1.04 13.29 -31.87
C GLN A 37 1.40 14.78 -31.89
N ARG A 38 0.51 15.63 -31.43
CA ARG A 38 0.74 17.06 -31.39
C ARG A 38 1.03 17.56 -29.99
N GLY A 39 1.41 16.68 -29.09
CA GLY A 39 1.74 17.05 -27.74
C GLY A 39 0.68 16.82 -26.72
N GLU A 40 -0.53 16.45 -27.15
CA GLU A 40 -1.61 16.13 -26.21
C GLU A 40 -1.60 14.65 -25.96
N ARG A 41 -1.04 14.26 -24.85
CA ARG A 41 -0.92 12.84 -24.54
C ARG A 41 -2.24 12.26 -24.08
N HIS A 42 -2.39 10.97 -24.27
CA HIS A 42 -3.52 10.23 -23.75
C HIS A 42 -3.39 10.10 -22.23
N GLY A 43 -4.51 10.15 -21.55
CA GLY A 43 -4.55 10.00 -20.14
C GLY A 43 -4.84 11.32 -19.44
N PRO A 44 -4.50 11.46 -18.16
CA PRO A 44 -3.70 10.47 -17.41
C PRO A 44 -4.48 9.20 -17.13
N HIS A 45 -3.76 8.12 -17.10
CA HIS A 45 -4.30 6.82 -16.73
C HIS A 45 -3.74 6.44 -15.36
N THR A 46 -4.62 5.96 -14.50
CA THR A 46 -4.23 5.59 -13.15
C THR A 46 -3.99 4.08 -13.08
N TYR A 47 -2.85 3.70 -12.52
CA TYR A 47 -2.49 2.31 -12.33
C TYR A 47 -2.20 2.05 -10.88
N LEU A 48 -2.60 0.88 -10.42
CA LEU A 48 -2.25 0.38 -9.11
C LEU A 48 -1.09 -0.58 -9.26
N THR A 49 0.04 -0.24 -8.67
CA THR A 49 1.21 -1.11 -8.65
C THR A 49 1.21 -1.85 -7.33
N LEU A 50 1.30 -3.15 -7.40
CA LEU A 50 1.21 -3.98 -6.21
C LEU A 50 2.24 -5.08 -6.27
N ARG A 51 2.44 -5.72 -5.13
CA ARG A 51 3.32 -6.87 -5.04
C ARG A 51 2.46 -8.09 -4.73
N THR A 52 2.62 -9.11 -5.55
CA THR A 52 1.87 -10.35 -5.34
C THR A 52 2.43 -11.09 -4.12
N PRO A 53 1.68 -12.06 -3.58
CA PRO A 53 2.21 -12.87 -2.47
C PRO A 53 3.51 -13.56 -2.80
N GLU A 54 3.75 -13.84 -4.09
CA GLU A 54 5.00 -14.47 -4.52
C GLU A 54 6.15 -13.47 -4.63
N GLY A 55 5.89 -12.20 -4.39
CA GLY A 55 6.92 -11.19 -4.40
C GLY A 55 7.14 -10.51 -5.74
N ARG A 56 6.27 -10.75 -6.70
CA ARG A 56 6.39 -10.14 -8.01
C ARG A 56 5.66 -8.81 -8.05
N SER A 57 6.18 -7.89 -8.84
CA SER A 57 5.48 -6.65 -9.11
C SER A 57 4.40 -6.86 -10.16
N SER A 58 3.29 -6.19 -9.99
CA SER A 58 2.20 -6.25 -10.93
C SER A 58 1.53 -4.88 -10.98
N SER A 59 0.93 -4.57 -12.11
CA SER A 59 0.20 -3.32 -12.27
C SER A 59 -1.16 -3.62 -12.84
N CYS A 60 -2.16 -2.88 -12.40
CA CYS A 60 -3.45 -2.99 -13.02
C CYS A 60 -4.06 -1.61 -13.19
N TYR A 61 -4.80 -1.47 -14.26
CA TYR A 61 -5.48 -0.23 -14.56
C TYR A 61 -6.63 0.02 -13.59
N VAL A 62 -6.74 1.25 -13.15
CA VAL A 62 -7.81 1.66 -12.24
C VAL A 62 -8.74 2.59 -12.99
N PRO A 63 -9.96 2.14 -13.31
CA PRO A 63 -10.93 3.05 -13.96
C PRO A 63 -11.25 4.23 -13.07
N PRO A 64 -11.56 5.38 -13.66
CA PRO A 64 -11.85 6.57 -12.84
C PRO A 64 -12.93 6.33 -11.80
N ALA A 65 -13.93 5.52 -12.12
CA ALA A 65 -15.02 5.26 -11.16
C ALA A 65 -14.55 4.48 -9.95
N GLU A 66 -13.48 3.70 -10.08
CA GLU A 66 -12.95 2.90 -8.99
C GLU A 66 -11.86 3.60 -8.20
N ARG A 67 -11.41 4.74 -8.69
CA ARG A 67 -10.30 5.43 -8.07
C ARG A 67 -10.53 5.77 -6.59
N PRO A 68 -11.68 6.34 -6.21
CA PRO A 68 -11.90 6.64 -4.80
C PRO A 68 -11.86 5.41 -3.92
N ARG A 69 -12.37 4.30 -4.42
CA ARG A 69 -12.35 3.05 -3.67
C ARG A 69 -10.93 2.56 -3.44
N VAL A 70 -10.09 2.67 -4.47
CA VAL A 70 -8.71 2.24 -4.35
C VAL A 70 -7.94 3.15 -3.40
N VAL A 71 -8.16 4.46 -3.48
CA VAL A 71 -7.52 5.40 -2.57
C VAL A 71 -7.86 5.08 -1.12
N LYS A 72 -9.13 4.82 -0.86
CA LYS A 72 -9.57 4.45 0.48
C LYS A 72 -8.97 3.13 0.92
N GLY A 73 -8.90 2.18 -0.01
CA GLY A 73 -8.33 0.88 0.30
C GLY A 73 -6.87 0.95 0.68
N ILE A 74 -6.11 1.79 -0.02
CA ILE A 74 -4.70 1.96 0.29
C ILE A 74 -4.53 2.60 1.67
N ALA A 75 -5.34 3.61 1.98
CA ALA A 75 -5.29 4.23 3.29
C ALA A 75 -5.65 3.22 4.38
N ALA A 76 -6.64 2.35 4.10
CA ALA A 76 -7.04 1.32 5.05
C ALA A 76 -5.90 0.33 5.29
N TRP A 77 -5.18 -0.03 4.23
CA TRP A 77 -4.03 -0.92 4.37
C TRP A 77 -2.95 -0.31 5.27
N GLN A 78 -2.66 0.97 5.07
CA GLN A 78 -1.65 1.64 5.86
C GLN A 78 -2.06 1.71 7.33
N ARG A 79 -3.33 1.96 7.58
CA ARG A 79 -3.83 2.01 8.95
C ARG A 79 -3.85 0.64 9.59
N PHE A 80 -4.25 -0.38 8.83
CA PHE A 80 -4.22 -1.76 9.29
C PHE A 80 -2.81 -2.13 9.74
N TRP A 81 -1.83 -1.79 8.91
CA TRP A 81 -0.44 -2.09 9.19
C TRP A 81 0.03 -1.44 10.49
N LYS A 82 -0.34 -0.18 10.70
CA LYS A 82 0.04 0.53 11.91
C LYS A 82 -0.53 -0.15 13.15
N ILE A 83 -1.81 -0.50 13.10
CA ILE A 83 -2.47 -1.12 14.25
C ILE A 83 -1.88 -2.49 14.50
N ALA A 84 -1.70 -3.28 13.45
CA ALA A 84 -1.16 -4.63 13.59
C ALA A 84 0.25 -4.59 14.17
N THR A 85 1.05 -3.62 13.73
CA THR A 85 2.41 -3.49 14.22
C THR A 85 2.43 -3.15 15.71
N LYS A 86 1.50 -2.30 16.14
CA LYS A 86 1.40 -1.97 17.56
C LYS A 86 0.98 -3.18 18.39
N LEU A 87 0.02 -3.95 17.90
CA LEU A 87 -0.39 -5.15 18.60
C LEU A 87 0.74 -6.14 18.69
N ALA A 88 1.49 -6.31 17.63
CA ALA A 88 2.62 -7.22 17.62
C ALA A 88 3.67 -6.78 18.64
N ALA A 89 3.93 -5.48 18.71
CA ALA A 89 4.89 -4.95 19.69
C ALA A 89 4.41 -5.17 21.11
N HIS A 90 3.11 -4.97 21.32
CA HIS A 90 2.53 -5.21 22.65
C HIS A 90 2.70 -6.66 23.07
N ASN A 91 2.43 -7.58 22.16
CA ASN A 91 2.58 -9.01 22.44
C ASN A 91 4.03 -9.38 22.70
N ARG A 92 4.94 -8.77 21.97
CA ARG A 92 6.36 -9.03 22.17
C ARG A 92 6.80 -8.59 23.56
N ALA A 93 6.29 -7.44 24.03
CA ALA A 93 6.65 -6.95 25.35
C ALA A 93 6.19 -7.90 26.43
N ALA A 94 5.10 -8.63 26.20
CA ALA A 94 4.56 -9.57 27.18
C ALA A 94 5.46 -10.78 27.38
N ILE A 95 6.42 -11.01 26.50
CA ILE A 95 7.35 -12.12 26.67
C ILE A 95 8.27 -11.87 27.84
N GLY A 96 8.47 -10.62 28.20
CA GLY A 96 9.26 -10.29 29.38
C GLY A 96 10.75 -10.19 29.14
N GLY A 97 11.19 -10.36 27.91
CA GLY A 97 12.58 -10.18 27.59
C GLY A 97 12.91 -8.71 27.40
N THR A 98 14.15 -8.36 27.66
CA THR A 98 14.59 -7.00 27.37
C THR A 98 14.97 -6.91 25.92
N THR A 99 14.57 -5.81 25.31
CA THR A 99 15.01 -5.52 23.96
C THR A 99 16.43 -5.04 24.03
N ALA A 100 17.26 -5.74 23.34
CA ALA A 100 18.63 -5.26 23.25
C ALA A 100 18.61 -3.93 22.54
N ARG A 101 19.22 -3.07 23.11
CA ARG A 101 19.25 -1.90 22.52
C ARG A 101 20.15 -1.70 21.55
N LYS A 102 20.32 -1.76 20.88
CA LYS A 102 21.08 -1.78 20.18
C LYS A 102 21.04 -1.36 19.20
N ALA A 103 21.08 -1.04 19.10
CA ALA A 103 21.11 -0.75 18.36
C ALA A 103 21.23 -0.23 17.42
N ARG A 104 21.46 0.11 17.12
CA ARG A 104 21.60 0.60 16.33
C ARG A 104 21.38 0.44 15.26
N THR A 105 21.25 0.45 14.86
CA THR A 105 21.12 0.31 14.05
C THR A 105 20.84 0.18 12.99
N THR A 106 20.80 0.24 12.58
CA THR A 106 20.68 0.17 11.74
C THR A 106 20.20 0.07 10.75
N THR A 107 20.04 0.28 10.42
CA THR A 107 19.63 0.26 9.62
C THR A 107 19.20 -0.12 8.61
N ARG A 108 19.07 -0.25 8.20
CA ARG A 108 18.74 -0.55 7.29
C ARG A 108 17.92 -1.00 6.87
N THR A 109 17.35 -0.91 6.70
CA THR A 109 16.54 -1.24 6.31
C THR A 109 15.91 -1.59 5.53
N ARG A 110 15.62 -1.77 5.25
CA ARG A 110 15.06 -2.10 4.50
C ARG A 110 14.17 -2.51 4.18
N ARG A 111 13.59 -2.57 3.93
CA ARG A 111 12.71 -2.92 3.45
C ARG A 111 11.99 -3.66 3.48
N HIS A 112 11.35 -3.74 3.62
CA HIS A 112 10.61 -4.60 3.52
C HIS A 112 9.73 -4.78 3.21
N ALA A 113 9.90 -4.36 3.11
CA ALA A 113 9.08 -4.63 2.78
C ALA A 113 7.96 -5.15 2.68
N GLY A 114 7.56 -5.33 2.73
CA GLY A 114 6.53 -5.82 2.66
C GLY A 114 5.32 -6.21 2.31
#